data_6ca5a47171e7f130c2e608876a544fd5
#
_entry.id   6ca5a47171e7f130c2e608876a544fd5
#
_cell.length_a   1.000
_cell.length_b   1.000
_cell.length_c   1.000
_cell.angle_alpha   90.00
_cell.angle_beta   90.00
_cell.angle_gamma   90.00
#
_symmetry.space_group_name_H-M   'P 1'
#
loop_
_entity.id
_entity.type
_entity.pdbx_description
1 polymer ?
#
loop_
_entity_poly.entity_id
_entity_poly.type
_entity_poly.pdbx_seq_one_letter_code
_entity_poly.pdbx_strand_id
1 'polypeptide(L)'
;GWERGECMEIRPLDREIYAGKTFTARYRTNGYYEIRPSETGFQMDYVPFAEPTERSFDDVFFGEWLEDPIAFGAFEGEKLIGYVEGSIEGWNNRFRLSNICVLDFSERSRGVGTVLMKTIEQAAENTGARMLILETQSCNENAIAFYKKNGFEIVGFDLYAYSNDDPERHEVRIEMGKKLH
;
A
#
# COMPACT_ATOMS: atom_id res chain seq x y z
N GLY A 1 -2.90 -22.58 -3.81
CA GLY A 1 -1.87 -23.41 -3.25
C GLY A 1 -0.57 -23.35 -4.03
N TRP A 2 0.54 -23.55 -3.35
CA TRP A 2 1.87 -23.59 -3.95
C TRP A 2 2.13 -24.98 -4.47
N GLU A 3 2.59 -25.08 -5.72
CA GLU A 3 2.94 -26.35 -6.31
C GLU A 3 4.26 -26.88 -5.74
N ARG A 4 4.47 -28.19 -5.86
CA ARG A 4 5.64 -28.87 -5.35
C ARG A 4 6.93 -28.33 -6.01
N GLY A 5 7.80 -27.68 -5.23
CA GLY A 5 9.05 -27.07 -5.71
C GLY A 5 9.01 -25.55 -5.84
N GLU A 6 7.83 -24.93 -5.76
CA GLU A 6 7.64 -23.48 -5.82
C GLU A 6 7.15 -22.97 -4.46
N CYS A 7 8.04 -22.90 -3.48
CA CYS A 7 7.69 -22.43 -2.16
C CYS A 7 8.05 -20.95 -2.04
N MET A 8 7.02 -20.11 -1.78
CA MET A 8 7.25 -18.72 -1.42
C MET A 8 7.82 -18.64 -0.01
N GLU A 9 8.86 -17.87 0.16
CA GLU A 9 9.48 -17.61 1.45
C GLU A 9 9.43 -16.14 1.77
N ILE A 10 9.00 -15.79 2.99
CA ILE A 10 9.04 -14.43 3.49
C ILE A 10 10.32 -14.24 4.29
N ARG A 11 11.10 -13.23 3.91
CA ARG A 11 12.37 -12.90 4.58
C ARG A 11 12.42 -11.41 4.91
N PRO A 12 13.03 -11.03 6.05
CA PRO A 12 13.36 -9.63 6.26
C PRO A 12 14.27 -9.12 5.13
N LEU A 13 14.01 -7.91 4.64
CA LEU A 13 14.89 -7.28 3.66
C LEU A 13 16.05 -6.59 4.37
N ASP A 14 17.25 -6.78 3.84
CA ASP A 14 18.46 -6.14 4.34
C ASP A 14 18.54 -4.72 3.80
N ARG A 15 18.49 -3.73 4.70
CA ARG A 15 18.60 -2.32 4.35
C ARG A 15 19.89 -2.01 3.60
N GLU A 16 21.01 -2.64 3.95
CA GLU A 16 22.30 -2.40 3.29
C GLU A 16 22.28 -2.82 1.83
N ILE A 17 21.53 -3.88 1.50
CA ILE A 17 21.43 -4.38 0.13
C ILE A 17 20.43 -3.58 -0.69
N TYR A 18 19.29 -3.22 -0.12
CA TYR A 18 18.14 -2.67 -0.87
C TYR A 18 18.02 -1.16 -0.83
N ALA A 19 18.55 -0.49 0.21
CA ALA A 19 18.39 0.96 0.36
C ALA A 19 18.86 1.72 -0.90
N GLY A 20 17.99 2.59 -1.39
CA GLY A 20 18.27 3.40 -2.59
C GLY A 20 18.00 2.71 -3.92
N LYS A 21 17.74 1.41 -3.94
CA LYS A 21 17.28 0.73 -5.16
C LYS A 21 15.86 1.16 -5.47
N THR A 22 15.55 1.28 -6.76
CA THR A 22 14.24 1.72 -7.23
C THR A 22 13.42 0.57 -7.77
N PHE A 23 12.10 0.76 -7.78
CA PHE A 23 11.18 -0.15 -8.44
C PHE A 23 10.04 0.66 -9.04
N THR A 24 9.36 0.07 -10.03
CA THR A 24 8.18 0.65 -10.65
C THR A 24 6.97 -0.23 -10.31
N ALA A 25 5.96 0.38 -9.70
CA ALA A 25 4.69 -0.27 -9.46
C ALA A 25 3.72 0.11 -10.57
N ARG A 26 3.06 -0.87 -11.17
CA ARG A 26 2.07 -0.68 -12.23
C ARG A 26 0.74 -1.28 -11.79
N TYR A 27 -0.34 -0.59 -12.10
CA TYR A 27 -1.67 -1.10 -11.83
C TYR A 27 -2.65 -0.64 -12.89
N ARG A 28 -3.73 -1.41 -13.03
CA ARG A 28 -4.84 -1.10 -13.93
C ARG A 28 -6.03 -0.69 -13.08
N THR A 29 -6.72 0.36 -13.49
CA THR A 29 -7.89 0.85 -12.77
C THR A 29 -9.08 1.04 -13.69
N ASN A 30 -10.26 0.72 -13.19
CA ASN A 30 -11.52 0.85 -13.90
C ASN A 30 -12.32 2.09 -13.48
N GLY A 31 -11.85 2.83 -12.48
CA GLY A 31 -12.53 4.00 -11.98
C GLY A 31 -11.81 4.62 -10.78
N TYR A 32 -12.47 5.57 -10.16
CA TYR A 32 -11.90 6.29 -9.03
C TYR A 32 -13.00 6.68 -8.04
N TYR A 33 -12.56 7.01 -6.82
CA TYR A 33 -13.45 7.59 -5.83
C TYR A 33 -13.40 9.11 -5.93
N GLU A 34 -14.54 9.72 -6.24
CA GLU A 34 -14.68 11.18 -6.29
C GLU A 34 -15.13 11.69 -4.93
N ILE A 35 -14.41 12.68 -4.41
CA ILE A 35 -14.77 13.35 -3.16
C ILE A 35 -15.27 14.73 -3.52
N ARG A 36 -16.56 14.98 -3.27
CA ARG A 36 -17.21 16.25 -3.58
C ARG A 36 -17.51 17.01 -2.29
N PRO A 37 -17.02 18.25 -2.18
CA PRO A 37 -17.44 19.13 -1.09
C PRO A 37 -18.93 19.42 -1.18
N SER A 38 -19.56 19.49 -0.03
CA SER A 38 -20.95 19.95 0.11
C SER A 38 -21.00 21.08 1.13
N GLU A 39 -22.16 21.69 1.33
CA GLU A 39 -22.32 22.79 2.27
C GLU A 39 -21.88 22.43 3.69
N THR A 40 -22.15 21.21 4.12
CA THR A 40 -21.93 20.76 5.49
C THR A 40 -20.93 19.61 5.61
N GLY A 41 -20.23 19.26 4.52
CA GLY A 41 -19.29 18.13 4.58
C GLY A 41 -18.82 17.69 3.21
N PHE A 42 -18.65 16.38 3.06
CA PHE A 42 -18.15 15.76 1.85
C PHE A 42 -18.95 14.54 1.50
N GLN A 43 -19.05 14.25 0.20
CA GLN A 43 -19.66 13.03 -0.30
C GLN A 43 -18.64 12.30 -1.17
N MET A 44 -18.49 11.00 -0.95
CA MET A 44 -17.60 10.16 -1.72
C MET A 44 -18.40 9.16 -2.54
N ASP A 45 -18.18 9.15 -3.86
CA ASP A 45 -18.85 8.24 -4.79
C ASP A 45 -17.83 7.57 -5.69
N TYR A 46 -18.08 6.32 -6.08
CA TYR A 46 -17.30 5.65 -7.10
C TYR A 46 -17.75 6.08 -8.49
N VAL A 47 -16.79 6.48 -9.33
CA VAL A 47 -17.03 6.89 -10.71
C VAL A 47 -16.23 5.98 -11.65
N PRO A 48 -16.89 5.21 -12.52
CA PRO A 48 -16.17 4.37 -13.48
C PRO A 48 -15.54 5.21 -14.59
N PHE A 49 -14.36 4.80 -15.06
CA PHE A 49 -13.80 5.31 -16.30
C PHE A 49 -14.55 4.71 -17.49
N ALA A 50 -14.57 5.44 -18.61
CA ALA A 50 -15.14 4.94 -19.86
C ALA A 50 -14.39 3.68 -20.32
N GLU A 51 -13.07 3.64 -20.13
CA GLU A 51 -12.22 2.50 -20.42
C GLU A 51 -11.20 2.29 -19.30
N PRO A 52 -10.76 1.05 -19.04
CA PRO A 52 -9.70 0.80 -18.06
C PRO A 52 -8.44 1.60 -18.41
N THR A 53 -7.81 2.14 -17.39
CA THR A 53 -6.61 2.99 -17.50
C THR A 53 -5.45 2.31 -16.79
N GLU A 54 -4.26 2.33 -17.39
CA GLU A 54 -3.04 1.90 -16.75
C GLU A 54 -2.35 3.07 -16.08
N ARG A 55 -1.84 2.85 -14.87
CA ARG A 55 -1.08 3.81 -14.12
C ARG A 55 0.17 3.18 -13.54
N SER A 56 1.19 4.00 -13.32
CA SER A 56 2.44 3.55 -12.72
C SER A 56 3.02 4.62 -11.83
N PHE A 57 3.81 4.21 -10.86
CA PHE A 57 4.64 5.12 -10.09
C PHE A 57 5.97 4.45 -9.76
N ASP A 58 6.99 5.29 -9.61
CA ASP A 58 8.32 4.85 -9.19
C ASP A 58 8.51 5.14 -7.71
N ASP A 59 9.21 4.26 -7.02
CA ASP A 59 9.52 4.44 -5.61
C ASP A 59 10.88 3.80 -5.29
N VAL A 60 11.33 3.95 -4.06
CA VAL A 60 12.61 3.43 -3.60
C VAL A 60 12.40 2.52 -2.38
N PHE A 61 13.25 1.51 -2.27
CA PHE A 61 13.33 0.70 -1.05
C PHE A 61 13.99 1.53 0.06
N PHE A 62 13.46 1.46 1.28
CA PHE A 62 14.00 2.14 2.46
C PHE A 62 14.29 3.62 2.21
N GLY A 63 13.25 4.38 1.86
CA GLY A 63 13.39 5.83 1.65
C GLY A 63 14.08 6.53 2.82
N GLU A 64 14.94 7.51 2.52
CA GLU A 64 15.73 8.22 3.52
C GLU A 64 14.88 8.94 4.58
N TRP A 65 13.63 9.29 4.23
CA TRP A 65 12.69 9.95 5.13
C TRP A 65 12.05 9.03 6.17
N LEU A 66 12.27 7.71 6.08
CA LEU A 66 11.71 6.74 7.00
C LEU A 66 12.62 6.54 8.21
N GLU A 67 12.05 6.58 9.42
CA GLU A 67 12.76 6.29 10.66
C GLU A 67 12.64 4.79 10.97
N ASP A 68 13.78 4.10 11.06
CA ASP A 68 13.86 2.67 11.40
C ASP A 68 12.82 1.80 10.69
N PRO A 69 12.77 1.83 9.34
CA PRO A 69 11.79 1.06 8.60
C PRO A 69 12.00 -0.45 8.77
N ILE A 70 10.87 -1.16 8.85
CA ILE A 70 10.84 -2.62 8.85
C ILE A 70 10.33 -3.05 7.48
N ALA A 71 11.03 -3.96 6.83
CA ALA A 71 10.63 -4.43 5.51
C ALA A 71 10.79 -5.94 5.39
N PHE A 72 9.88 -6.55 4.64
CA PHE A 72 9.91 -7.97 4.32
C PHE A 72 9.75 -8.15 2.81
N GLY A 73 10.44 -9.13 2.27
CA GLY A 73 10.28 -9.55 0.90
C GLY A 73 9.66 -10.94 0.81
N ALA A 74 8.91 -11.15 -0.25
CA ALA A 74 8.44 -12.47 -0.66
C ALA A 74 9.35 -12.96 -1.78
N PHE A 75 9.89 -14.15 -1.64
CA PHE A 75 10.87 -14.72 -2.57
C PHE A 75 10.42 -16.07 -3.12
N GLU A 76 10.69 -16.29 -4.39
CA GLU A 76 10.76 -17.62 -5.00
C GLU A 76 12.22 -17.90 -5.31
N GLY A 77 12.86 -18.78 -4.50
CA GLY A 77 14.31 -18.94 -4.57
C GLY A 77 15.00 -17.62 -4.25
N GLU A 78 15.78 -17.09 -5.19
CA GLU A 78 16.46 -15.80 -5.06
C GLU A 78 15.69 -14.63 -5.69
N LYS A 79 14.55 -14.90 -6.32
CA LYS A 79 13.76 -13.89 -7.00
C LYS A 79 12.82 -13.19 -6.02
N LEU A 80 12.94 -11.88 -5.90
CA LEU A 80 12.01 -11.04 -5.13
C LEU A 80 10.73 -10.84 -5.95
N ILE A 81 9.61 -11.35 -5.45
CA ILE A 81 8.31 -11.27 -6.13
C ILE A 81 7.34 -10.29 -5.47
N GLY A 82 7.66 -9.80 -4.30
CA GLY A 82 6.85 -8.80 -3.61
C GLY A 82 7.55 -8.29 -2.37
N TYR A 83 7.09 -7.17 -1.85
CA TYR A 83 7.65 -6.64 -0.61
C TYR A 83 6.65 -5.74 0.11
N VAL A 84 6.92 -5.53 1.39
CA VAL A 84 6.16 -4.64 2.26
C VAL A 84 7.11 -3.91 3.18
N GLU A 85 6.82 -2.64 3.45
CA GLU A 85 7.67 -1.77 4.25
C GLU A 85 6.81 -0.84 5.10
N GLY A 86 7.25 -0.58 6.32
CA GLY A 86 6.59 0.35 7.20
C GLY A 86 7.46 0.79 8.36
N SER A 87 6.99 1.78 9.08
CA SER A 87 7.71 2.34 10.23
C SER A 87 6.74 2.91 11.26
N ILE A 88 7.19 2.92 12.53
CA ILE A 88 6.40 3.52 13.62
C ILE A 88 6.42 5.05 13.51
N GLU A 89 5.25 5.68 13.67
CA GLU A 89 5.16 7.11 13.89
C GLU A 89 5.16 7.34 15.40
N GLY A 90 6.28 7.83 15.94
CA GLY A 90 6.47 7.91 17.39
C GLY A 90 5.51 8.85 18.11
N TRP A 91 5.15 9.98 17.49
CA TRP A 91 4.32 11.00 18.13
C TRP A 91 2.86 10.57 18.38
N ASN A 92 2.33 9.65 17.59
CA ASN A 92 0.93 9.20 17.71
C ASN A 92 0.79 7.67 17.86
N ASN A 93 1.91 6.96 17.91
CA ASN A 93 1.97 5.51 18.07
C ASN A 93 1.17 4.74 17.01
N ARG A 94 1.21 5.21 15.76
CA ARG A 94 0.68 4.47 14.60
C ARG A 94 1.84 3.86 13.81
N PHE A 95 1.59 2.71 13.20
CA PHE A 95 2.54 2.09 12.29
C PHE A 95 2.11 2.41 10.85
N ARG A 96 2.95 3.18 10.15
CA ARG A 96 2.66 3.59 8.78
C ARG A 96 3.25 2.60 7.78
N LEU A 97 2.36 2.02 6.98
CA LEU A 97 2.77 1.25 5.80
C LEU A 97 3.17 2.22 4.71
N SER A 98 4.44 2.21 4.34
CA SER A 98 4.95 3.08 3.26
C SER A 98 4.82 2.42 1.90
N ASN A 99 4.96 1.09 1.82
CA ASN A 99 4.81 0.35 0.59
C ASN A 99 4.31 -1.07 0.84
N ILE A 100 3.44 -1.54 -0.04
CA ILE A 100 3.14 -2.95 -0.22
C ILE A 100 2.96 -3.18 -1.71
N CYS A 101 3.74 -4.09 -2.29
CA CYS A 101 3.78 -4.26 -3.73
C CYS A 101 4.06 -5.71 -4.12
N VAL A 102 3.30 -6.21 -5.10
CA VAL A 102 3.60 -7.45 -5.80
C VAL A 102 4.31 -7.07 -7.09
N LEU A 103 5.57 -7.46 -7.22
CA LEU A 103 6.45 -7.02 -8.30
C LEU A 103 6.27 -7.83 -9.58
N ASP A 104 5.78 -9.06 -9.47
CA ASP A 104 5.50 -9.91 -10.62
C ASP A 104 3.99 -10.06 -10.78
N PHE A 105 3.46 -9.57 -11.90
CA PHE A 105 2.01 -9.62 -12.18
C PHE A 105 1.44 -11.03 -12.16
N SER A 106 2.22 -12.04 -12.59
CA SER A 106 1.78 -13.43 -12.57
C SER A 106 1.54 -13.97 -11.16
N GLU A 107 2.16 -13.34 -10.16
CA GLU A 107 2.09 -13.77 -8.75
C GLU A 107 0.94 -13.14 -7.97
N ARG A 108 0.26 -12.12 -8.51
CA ARG A 108 -0.82 -11.41 -7.81
C ARG A 108 -1.97 -12.32 -7.39
N SER A 109 -2.28 -13.34 -8.17
CA SER A 109 -3.35 -14.29 -7.88
C SER A 109 -2.98 -15.34 -6.83
N ARG A 110 -1.71 -15.38 -6.39
CA ARG A 110 -1.20 -16.39 -5.44
C ARG A 110 -1.30 -15.96 -3.96
N GLY A 111 -1.89 -14.81 -3.68
CA GLY A 111 -2.05 -14.34 -2.32
C GLY A 111 -0.78 -13.76 -1.70
N VAL A 112 0.19 -13.37 -2.50
CA VAL A 112 1.45 -12.77 -2.03
C VAL A 112 1.19 -11.52 -1.19
N GLY A 113 0.33 -10.63 -1.68
CA GLY A 113 -0.03 -9.41 -0.96
C GLY A 113 -0.66 -9.69 0.40
N THR A 114 -1.51 -10.69 0.49
CA THR A 114 -2.17 -11.07 1.75
C THR A 114 -1.16 -11.58 2.78
N VAL A 115 -0.19 -12.40 2.36
CA VAL A 115 0.85 -12.90 3.25
C VAL A 115 1.76 -11.77 3.73
N LEU A 116 2.14 -10.86 2.81
CA LEU A 116 2.94 -9.69 3.17
C LEU A 116 2.21 -8.78 4.15
N MET A 117 0.91 -8.56 3.94
CA MET A 117 0.10 -7.75 4.85
C MET A 117 0.04 -8.37 6.25
N LYS A 118 -0.18 -9.66 6.36
CA LYS A 118 -0.19 -10.35 7.65
C LYS A 118 1.15 -10.28 8.35
N THR A 119 2.24 -10.38 7.59
CA THR A 119 3.60 -10.31 8.13
C THR A 119 3.89 -8.94 8.73
N ILE A 120 3.60 -7.87 8.00
CA ILE A 120 3.85 -6.51 8.50
C ILE A 120 2.90 -6.14 9.65
N GLU A 121 1.66 -6.62 9.62
CA GLU A 121 0.71 -6.40 10.71
C GLU A 121 1.23 -7.02 12.01
N GLN A 122 1.78 -8.24 11.95
CA GLN A 122 2.38 -8.88 13.11
C GLN A 122 3.59 -8.10 13.62
N ALA A 123 4.43 -7.60 12.72
CA ALA A 123 5.56 -6.76 13.09
C ALA A 123 5.10 -5.47 13.77
N ALA A 124 4.03 -4.84 13.26
CA ALA A 124 3.45 -3.65 13.85
C ALA A 124 2.90 -3.92 15.27
N GLU A 125 2.21 -5.03 15.46
CA GLU A 125 1.73 -5.44 16.78
C GLU A 125 2.87 -5.63 17.76
N ASN A 126 3.98 -6.21 17.32
CA ASN A 126 5.17 -6.40 18.14
C ASN A 126 5.82 -5.08 18.58
N THR A 127 5.61 -3.99 17.84
CA THR A 127 6.08 -2.67 18.26
C THR A 127 5.20 -2.01 19.31
N GLY A 128 4.01 -2.57 19.58
CA GLY A 128 3.02 -1.96 20.46
C GLY A 128 2.20 -0.85 19.81
N ALA A 129 2.27 -0.70 18.49
CA ALA A 129 1.48 0.30 17.76
C ALA A 129 -0.03 0.06 17.97
N ARG A 130 -0.78 1.18 18.09
CA ARG A 130 -2.23 1.11 18.30
C ARG A 130 -3.02 0.85 17.03
N MET A 131 -2.45 1.18 15.86
CA MET A 131 -3.10 0.96 14.57
C MET A 131 -2.12 0.99 13.42
N LEU A 132 -2.53 0.40 12.30
CA LEU A 132 -1.89 0.58 11.00
C LEU A 132 -2.53 1.77 10.29
N ILE A 133 -1.72 2.50 9.54
CA ILE A 133 -2.17 3.62 8.70
C ILE A 133 -1.44 3.55 7.36
N LEU A 134 -2.11 3.91 6.28
CA LEU A 134 -1.50 4.01 4.96
C LEU A 134 -2.20 5.08 4.14
N GLU A 135 -1.56 5.48 3.05
CA GLU A 135 -2.16 6.35 2.05
C GLU A 135 -2.19 5.67 0.69
N THR A 136 -3.20 6.00 -0.10
CA THR A 136 -3.31 5.55 -1.48
C THR A 136 -4.03 6.62 -2.29
N GLN A 137 -3.96 6.52 -3.61
CA GLN A 137 -4.64 7.46 -4.49
C GLN A 137 -6.08 7.02 -4.75
N SER A 138 -6.97 8.00 -4.94
CA SER A 138 -8.40 7.75 -5.16
C SER A 138 -8.69 6.92 -6.42
N CYS A 139 -7.78 6.89 -7.40
CA CYS A 139 -7.90 6.05 -8.59
C CYS A 139 -7.37 4.63 -8.41
N ASN A 140 -6.73 4.31 -7.28
CA ASN A 140 -6.22 2.97 -7.06
C ASN A 140 -7.27 2.07 -6.38
N GLU A 141 -8.34 1.78 -7.13
CA GLU A 141 -9.48 1.04 -6.61
C GLU A 141 -9.14 -0.38 -6.14
N ASN A 142 -8.22 -1.05 -6.84
CA ASN A 142 -7.81 -2.40 -6.47
C ASN A 142 -7.08 -2.42 -5.13
N ALA A 143 -6.22 -1.43 -4.89
CA ALA A 143 -5.55 -1.29 -3.61
C ALA A 143 -6.56 -1.00 -2.50
N ILE A 144 -7.49 -0.08 -2.72
CA ILE A 144 -8.53 0.26 -1.75
C ILE A 144 -9.37 -0.98 -1.40
N ALA A 145 -9.77 -1.75 -2.41
CA ALA A 145 -10.52 -3.00 -2.20
C ALA A 145 -9.70 -4.02 -1.41
N PHE A 146 -8.42 -4.17 -1.73
CA PHE A 146 -7.50 -5.06 -1.02
C PHE A 146 -7.36 -4.67 0.45
N TYR A 147 -7.19 -3.37 0.73
CA TYR A 147 -7.07 -2.89 2.10
C TYR A 147 -8.37 -3.11 2.89
N LYS A 148 -9.52 -2.81 2.30
CA LYS A 148 -10.82 -3.09 2.92
C LYS A 148 -10.99 -4.57 3.26
N LYS A 149 -10.58 -5.44 2.35
CA LYS A 149 -10.62 -6.90 2.55
C LYS A 149 -9.71 -7.34 3.72
N ASN A 150 -8.66 -6.60 3.98
CA ASN A 150 -7.74 -6.85 5.10
C ASN A 150 -8.10 -6.09 6.38
N GLY A 151 -9.30 -5.52 6.45
CA GLY A 151 -9.81 -4.89 7.66
C GLY A 151 -9.56 -3.41 7.80
N PHE A 152 -9.00 -2.76 6.78
CA PHE A 152 -8.82 -1.31 6.76
C PHE A 152 -10.12 -0.61 6.40
N GLU A 153 -10.27 0.60 6.91
CA GLU A 153 -11.36 1.49 6.54
C GLU A 153 -10.81 2.86 6.15
N ILE A 154 -11.56 3.62 5.38
CA ILE A 154 -11.19 4.99 5.04
C ILE A 154 -11.34 5.84 6.29
N VAL A 155 -10.27 6.53 6.68
CA VAL A 155 -10.24 7.35 7.89
C VAL A 155 -10.02 8.83 7.59
N GLY A 156 -9.62 9.18 6.37
CA GLY A 156 -9.42 10.56 5.99
C GLY A 156 -9.02 10.73 4.53
N PHE A 157 -8.83 11.97 4.14
CA PHE A 157 -8.39 12.31 2.79
C PHE A 157 -7.81 13.72 2.78
N ASP A 158 -7.06 14.02 1.71
CA ASP A 158 -6.58 15.36 1.43
C ASP A 158 -6.74 15.61 -0.07
N LEU A 159 -7.56 16.60 -0.43
CA LEU A 159 -7.90 16.88 -1.82
C LEU A 159 -6.71 17.38 -2.64
N TYR A 160 -5.69 17.94 -2.01
CA TYR A 160 -4.59 18.61 -2.68
C TYR A 160 -3.22 18.22 -2.11
N ALA A 161 -3.07 16.98 -1.65
CA ALA A 161 -1.84 16.53 -1.01
C ALA A 161 -0.62 16.56 -1.94
N TYR A 162 -0.81 16.26 -3.22
CA TYR A 162 0.29 16.15 -4.19
C TYR A 162 0.37 17.37 -5.12
N SER A 163 -0.77 17.91 -5.55
CA SER A 163 -0.85 19.08 -6.43
C SER A 163 -2.23 19.74 -6.34
N ASN A 164 -2.35 20.92 -6.95
CA ASN A 164 -3.64 21.60 -7.06
C ASN A 164 -4.61 20.91 -8.04
N ASP A 165 -4.10 19.99 -8.84
CA ASP A 165 -4.88 19.28 -9.86
C ASP A 165 -5.24 17.84 -9.45
N ASP A 166 -5.02 17.47 -8.19
CA ASP A 166 -5.31 16.10 -7.73
C ASP A 166 -6.73 15.64 -8.01
N PRO A 167 -7.78 16.47 -7.78
CA PRO A 167 -9.14 16.04 -8.11
C PRO A 167 -9.35 15.75 -9.60
N GLU A 168 -8.83 16.62 -10.48
CA GLU A 168 -8.96 16.45 -11.93
C GLU A 168 -8.15 15.27 -12.45
N ARG A 169 -7.05 14.95 -11.79
CA ARG A 169 -6.19 13.80 -12.13
C ARG A 169 -6.68 12.50 -11.51
N HIS A 170 -7.70 12.56 -10.64
CA HIS A 170 -8.21 11.41 -9.89
C HIS A 170 -7.15 10.79 -8.96
N GLU A 171 -6.29 11.63 -8.41
CA GLU A 171 -5.16 11.26 -7.56
C GLU A 171 -5.29 11.85 -6.15
N VAL A 172 -6.50 12.04 -5.67
CA VAL A 172 -6.73 12.52 -4.31
C VAL A 172 -6.16 11.53 -3.31
N ARG A 173 -5.46 12.04 -2.30
CA ARG A 173 -4.90 11.20 -1.23
C ARG A 173 -6.01 10.68 -0.33
N ILE A 174 -6.11 9.36 -0.24
CA ILE A 174 -7.03 8.66 0.67
C ILE A 174 -6.20 8.04 1.78
N GLU A 175 -6.59 8.28 3.02
CA GLU A 175 -5.98 7.62 4.18
C GLU A 175 -6.85 6.47 4.64
N MET A 176 -6.23 5.31 4.88
CA MET A 176 -6.92 4.13 5.37
C MET A 176 -6.21 3.61 6.62
N GLY A 177 -6.98 3.12 7.57
CA GLY A 177 -6.45 2.67 8.83
C GLY A 177 -7.13 1.41 9.36
N LYS A 178 -6.38 0.68 10.19
CA LYS A 178 -6.85 -0.52 10.88
C LYS A 178 -6.39 -0.48 12.32
N LYS A 179 -7.33 -0.50 13.25
CA LYS A 179 -7.01 -0.56 14.68
C LYS A 179 -6.45 -1.95 15.02
N LEU A 180 -5.37 -1.98 15.80
CA LEU A 180 -4.76 -3.22 16.28
C LEU A 180 -5.28 -3.62 17.67
N HIS A 181 -5.80 -2.65 18.39
CA HIS A 181 -6.40 -2.86 19.70
C HIS A 181 -7.69 -2.09 19.86
#